data_02af64b4a5cf31c0c44359674f8758cf
#
_entry.id   02af64b4a5cf31c0c44359674f8758cf
#
_cell.length_a   1.000
_cell.length_b   1.000
_cell.length_c   1.000
_cell.angle_alpha   90.00
_cell.angle_beta   90.00
_cell.angle_gamma   90.00
#
_symmetry.space_group_name_H-M   'P 1'
#
loop_
_entity.id
_entity.type
_entity.pdbx_description
1 polymer ?
#
loop_
_entity_poly.entity_id
_entity_poly.type
_entity_poly.pdbx_seq_one_letter_code
_entity_poly.pdbx_strand_id
1 'polypeptide(L)'
;MRLPAHARNPMTTPATAPPAAAPACAATPALPSPAAPRRPVRSYVLRGGRLGSGQQRALATLAPRYLLPWSPAPIDAAAVYGRHAPLIVEVGFGMGAATAQIAAAQPQHDFLGIEVHAAGVGALLQRIDEQALGNLRIVRHDAVEVLREMIAPASLAGVHVYFPDPWPKTRHHKRRLIQPDFVALLATRLAPGAYLHCATDWQPYAEQMLRVLDAEPRLANTASGYAARPPWRPLTKFEARGLALGHGVWDLLYRRQAG
;
A
#
# COMPACT_ATOMS: atom_id res chain seq x y z
N MET A 1 -3.96 99.42 13.96
CA MET A 1 -3.63 100.45 12.93
C MET A 1 -3.95 99.84 11.59
N ARG A 2 -4.89 100.46 10.93
CA ARG A 2 -5.30 100.36 9.52
C ARG A 2 -5.92 99.02 9.02
N LEU A 3 -7.24 99.16 8.81
CA LEU A 3 -8.13 98.61 7.77
C LEU A 3 -7.64 98.96 6.34
N PRO A 4 -8.31 98.60 5.22
CA PRO A 4 -9.34 97.56 4.90
C PRO A 4 -9.22 97.07 3.41
N ALA A 5 -10.25 96.37 2.97
CA ALA A 5 -10.87 96.33 1.64
C ALA A 5 -10.32 95.27 0.66
N HIS A 6 -11.08 94.62 -0.14
CA HIS A 6 -12.37 94.79 -0.78
C HIS A 6 -12.96 93.48 -1.26
N ALA A 7 -14.24 93.44 -1.24
CA ALA A 7 -15.08 92.45 -1.91
C ALA A 7 -14.87 92.38 -3.44
N ARG A 8 -15.05 91.23 -4.03
CA ARG A 8 -15.75 91.03 -5.30
C ARG A 8 -16.28 89.61 -5.40
N ASN A 9 -17.55 89.51 -5.38
CA ASN A 9 -18.27 88.45 -6.05
C ASN A 9 -18.25 88.77 -7.53
N PRO A 10 -18.16 87.84 -8.48
CA PRO A 10 -19.40 87.24 -9.00
C PRO A 10 -19.24 85.91 -9.76
N MET A 11 -20.33 85.47 -10.15
CA MET A 11 -20.69 84.63 -11.32
C MET A 11 -20.83 83.11 -11.08
N THR A 12 -22.07 82.83 -10.88
CA THR A 12 -22.75 81.57 -11.12
C THR A 12 -22.53 81.06 -12.51
N THR A 13 -21.98 79.84 -12.62
CA THR A 13 -21.97 79.05 -13.87
C THR A 13 -22.89 77.83 -13.67
N PRO A 14 -23.73 77.46 -14.65
CA PRO A 14 -24.77 76.46 -14.46
C PRO A 14 -24.19 75.04 -14.31
N ALA A 15 -24.83 74.28 -13.44
CA ALA A 15 -24.51 72.88 -13.20
C ALA A 15 -24.76 71.98 -14.43
N THR A 16 -23.75 71.34 -14.91
CA THR A 16 -23.86 70.27 -15.91
C THR A 16 -24.28 69.00 -15.20
N ALA A 17 -25.38 68.40 -15.64
CA ALA A 17 -25.87 67.12 -15.13
C ALA A 17 -24.83 65.97 -15.39
N PRO A 18 -24.71 64.98 -14.44
CA PRO A 18 -23.83 63.87 -14.65
C PRO A 18 -24.41 62.91 -15.70
N PRO A 19 -23.54 62.23 -16.48
CA PRO A 19 -23.97 61.26 -17.48
C PRO A 19 -24.58 60.02 -16.83
N ALA A 20 -25.60 59.45 -17.47
CA ALA A 20 -26.30 58.23 -17.05
C ALA A 20 -25.34 57.04 -16.85
N ALA A 21 -25.51 56.36 -15.73
CA ALA A 21 -24.76 55.15 -15.41
C ALA A 21 -25.05 54.07 -16.46
N ALA A 22 -23.96 53.45 -16.98
CA ALA A 22 -24.00 52.29 -17.87
C ALA A 22 -24.56 51.06 -17.11
N PRO A 23 -25.30 50.14 -17.75
CA PRO A 23 -25.86 48.98 -17.08
C PRO A 23 -24.72 48.06 -16.57
N ALA A 24 -24.83 47.68 -15.31
CA ALA A 24 -23.91 46.73 -14.67
C ALA A 24 -23.93 45.40 -15.42
N CYS A 25 -22.76 45.00 -15.93
CA CYS A 25 -22.53 43.70 -16.54
C CYS A 25 -22.81 42.63 -15.48
N ALA A 26 -23.79 41.77 -15.72
CA ALA A 26 -24.14 40.68 -14.83
C ALA A 26 -22.91 39.76 -14.71
N ALA A 27 -22.39 39.58 -13.49
CA ALA A 27 -21.30 38.69 -13.18
C ALA A 27 -21.75 37.25 -13.50
N THR A 28 -21.10 36.63 -14.46
CA THR A 28 -21.27 35.20 -14.74
C THR A 28 -20.88 34.39 -13.49
N PRO A 29 -21.74 33.47 -12.97
CA PRO A 29 -21.37 32.67 -11.82
C PRO A 29 -20.14 31.85 -12.15
N ALA A 30 -19.09 32.01 -11.31
CA ALA A 30 -17.87 31.21 -11.43
C ALA A 30 -18.21 29.72 -11.28
N LEU A 31 -17.79 28.92 -12.25
CA LEU A 31 -17.89 27.47 -12.16
C LEU A 31 -17.16 26.99 -10.89
N PRO A 32 -17.73 26.02 -10.14
CA PRO A 32 -17.08 25.50 -8.95
C PRO A 32 -15.73 24.91 -9.34
N SER A 33 -14.68 25.36 -8.64
CA SER A 33 -13.32 24.86 -8.82
C SER A 33 -13.31 23.35 -8.62
N PRO A 34 -12.63 22.55 -9.48
CA PRO A 34 -12.58 21.10 -9.34
C PRO A 34 -12.05 20.79 -7.94
N ALA A 35 -12.81 19.98 -7.18
CA ALA A 35 -12.42 19.57 -5.84
C ALA A 35 -11.03 18.91 -5.91
N ALA A 36 -10.10 19.35 -5.06
CA ALA A 36 -8.76 18.79 -4.97
C ALA A 36 -8.86 17.27 -4.83
N PRO A 37 -8.03 16.49 -5.55
CA PRO A 37 -8.11 15.03 -5.54
C PRO A 37 -7.96 14.55 -4.10
N ARG A 38 -8.98 13.82 -3.60
CA ARG A 38 -8.95 13.25 -2.26
C ARG A 38 -7.75 12.30 -2.18
N ARG A 39 -6.89 12.48 -1.16
CA ARG A 39 -5.77 11.57 -0.93
C ARG A 39 -6.29 10.14 -0.86
N PRO A 40 -5.67 9.18 -1.57
CA PRO A 40 -6.09 7.78 -1.54
C PRO A 40 -6.07 7.25 -0.10
N VAL A 41 -7.06 6.43 0.24
CA VAL A 41 -7.13 5.78 1.55
C VAL A 41 -6.05 4.71 1.60
N ARG A 42 -5.06 4.87 2.48
CA ARG A 42 -3.97 3.89 2.66
C ARG A 42 -4.37 2.82 3.67
N SER A 43 -3.95 1.59 3.42
CA SER A 43 -4.17 0.43 4.30
C SER A 43 -3.29 0.43 5.54
N TYR A 44 -2.29 1.31 5.61
CA TYR A 44 -1.31 1.42 6.68
C TYR A 44 -1.21 2.83 7.25
N VAL A 45 -0.56 2.96 8.39
CA VAL A 45 -0.18 4.25 9.00
C VAL A 45 1.33 4.25 9.19
N LEU A 46 2.02 5.21 8.55
CA LEU A 46 3.43 5.43 8.82
C LEU A 46 3.56 6.01 10.24
N ARG A 47 4.02 5.17 11.16
CA ARG A 47 4.42 5.63 12.50
C ARG A 47 5.93 5.77 12.51
N GLY A 48 6.43 6.92 12.89
CA GLY A 48 7.87 7.14 13.13
C GLY A 48 8.32 6.30 14.33
N GLY A 49 8.60 5.01 14.11
CA GLY A 49 9.21 4.15 15.10
C GLY A 49 10.71 4.44 15.22
N ARG A 50 11.26 4.37 16.46
CA ARG A 50 12.70 4.46 16.64
C ARG A 50 13.35 3.20 16.06
N LEU A 51 14.31 3.38 15.14
CA LEU A 51 15.12 2.29 14.60
C LEU A 51 16.17 1.87 15.65
N GLY A 52 16.32 0.58 15.89
CA GLY A 52 17.44 0.05 16.64
C GLY A 52 18.77 0.23 15.89
N SER A 53 19.88 0.30 16.61
CA SER A 53 21.21 0.50 16.01
C SER A 53 21.58 -0.59 14.96
N GLY A 54 21.19 -1.84 15.21
CA GLY A 54 21.37 -2.93 14.25
C GLY A 54 20.58 -2.72 12.95
N GLN A 55 19.32 -2.31 13.05
CA GLN A 55 18.47 -2.00 11.89
C GLN A 55 19.02 -0.80 11.09
N GLN A 56 19.49 0.24 11.77
CA GLN A 56 20.13 1.39 11.10
C GLN A 56 21.38 0.97 10.34
N ARG A 57 22.23 0.15 10.96
CA ARG A 57 23.43 -0.40 10.31
C ARG A 57 23.05 -1.25 9.09
N ALA A 58 22.11 -2.17 9.23
CA ALA A 58 21.65 -3.01 8.13
C ALA A 58 21.12 -2.18 6.96
N LEU A 59 20.32 -1.15 7.22
CA LEU A 59 19.86 -0.21 6.19
C LEU A 59 21.01 0.52 5.51
N ALA A 60 22.05 0.90 6.22
CA ALA A 60 23.19 1.62 5.65
C ALA A 60 24.11 0.70 4.82
N THR A 61 24.32 -0.55 5.25
CA THR A 61 25.33 -1.45 4.65
C THR A 61 24.76 -2.48 3.70
N LEU A 62 23.54 -2.99 3.94
CA LEU A 62 22.94 -4.11 3.20
C LEU A 62 21.89 -3.66 2.18
N ALA A 63 21.28 -2.47 2.37
CA ALA A 63 20.28 -1.98 1.43
C ALA A 63 20.77 -1.91 -0.02
N PRO A 64 22.01 -1.47 -0.34
CA PRO A 64 22.48 -1.43 -1.72
C PRO A 64 22.44 -2.79 -2.44
N ARG A 65 22.51 -3.90 -1.68
CA ARG A 65 22.55 -5.26 -2.23
C ARG A 65 21.16 -5.91 -2.31
N TYR A 66 20.28 -5.63 -1.35
CA TYR A 66 19.04 -6.39 -1.19
C TYR A 66 17.76 -5.56 -1.31
N LEU A 67 17.86 -4.22 -1.21
CA LEU A 67 16.72 -3.33 -1.32
C LEU A 67 16.63 -2.78 -2.76
N LEU A 68 15.56 -3.15 -3.46
CA LEU A 68 15.27 -2.61 -4.78
C LEU A 68 14.62 -1.23 -4.64
N PRO A 69 15.08 -0.22 -5.37
CA PRO A 69 14.39 1.05 -5.43
C PRO A 69 13.02 0.89 -6.10
N TRP A 70 12.04 1.62 -5.62
CA TRP A 70 10.78 1.71 -6.35
C TRP A 70 10.99 2.39 -7.71
N SER A 71 10.36 1.85 -8.75
CA SER A 71 10.39 2.38 -10.11
C SER A 71 9.03 2.15 -10.76
N PRO A 72 8.51 3.09 -11.58
CA PRO A 72 7.27 2.90 -12.32
C PRO A 72 7.48 2.03 -13.58
N ALA A 73 8.20 0.91 -13.43
CA ALA A 73 8.47 -0.05 -14.51
C ALA A 73 8.58 -1.47 -13.93
N PRO A 74 8.11 -2.50 -14.64
CA PRO A 74 8.23 -3.89 -14.23
C PRO A 74 9.69 -4.28 -13.99
N ILE A 75 9.93 -5.02 -12.89
CA ILE A 75 11.25 -5.60 -12.60
C ILE A 75 11.54 -6.75 -13.55
N ASP A 76 12.77 -6.84 -14.00
CA ASP A 76 13.31 -8.08 -14.56
C ASP A 76 13.80 -8.97 -13.42
N ALA A 77 12.99 -9.96 -13.04
CA ALA A 77 13.32 -10.86 -11.95
C ALA A 77 14.58 -11.65 -12.23
N ALA A 78 14.82 -12.08 -13.49
CA ALA A 78 16.03 -12.82 -13.85
C ALA A 78 17.30 -11.99 -13.63
N ALA A 79 17.26 -10.70 -13.99
CA ALA A 79 18.37 -9.79 -13.73
C ALA A 79 18.55 -9.50 -12.23
N VAL A 80 17.46 -9.36 -11.47
CA VAL A 80 17.48 -9.05 -10.01
C VAL A 80 18.06 -10.22 -9.20
N TYR A 81 17.72 -11.47 -9.54
CA TYR A 81 18.12 -12.65 -8.78
C TYR A 81 19.28 -13.42 -9.44
N GLY A 82 19.67 -13.08 -10.68
CA GLY A 82 20.71 -13.76 -11.44
C GLY A 82 20.31 -15.16 -11.91
N ARG A 83 19.01 -15.48 -11.93
CA ARG A 83 18.46 -16.77 -12.33
C ARG A 83 17.00 -16.68 -12.75
N HIS A 84 16.51 -17.72 -13.42
CA HIS A 84 15.10 -17.90 -13.70
C HIS A 84 14.47 -18.81 -12.63
N ALA A 85 13.63 -18.27 -11.76
CA ALA A 85 12.86 -19.00 -10.76
C ALA A 85 11.47 -18.40 -10.59
N PRO A 86 10.47 -19.18 -10.13
CA PRO A 86 9.14 -18.64 -9.84
C PRO A 86 9.20 -17.58 -8.74
N LEU A 87 8.61 -16.41 -9.00
CA LEU A 87 8.60 -15.27 -8.06
C LEU A 87 7.38 -15.30 -7.17
N ILE A 88 7.59 -15.20 -5.86
CA ILE A 88 6.55 -15.04 -4.84
C ILE A 88 6.69 -13.67 -4.18
N VAL A 89 5.59 -12.95 -4.02
CA VAL A 89 5.54 -11.65 -3.34
C VAL A 89 4.93 -11.80 -1.96
N GLU A 90 5.56 -11.23 -0.93
CA GLU A 90 4.93 -11.07 0.39
C GLU A 90 4.64 -9.59 0.67
N VAL A 91 3.37 -9.28 0.98
CA VAL A 91 2.89 -7.93 1.27
C VAL A 91 2.82 -7.71 2.77
N GLY A 92 3.57 -6.73 3.27
CA GLY A 92 3.55 -6.36 4.69
C GLY A 92 4.25 -7.38 5.59
N PHE A 93 5.49 -7.74 5.27
CA PHE A 93 6.24 -8.79 6.00
C PHE A 93 6.59 -8.44 7.47
N GLY A 94 6.27 -7.23 7.93
CA GLY A 94 6.54 -6.79 9.30
C GLY A 94 8.02 -6.89 9.66
N MET A 95 8.39 -7.66 10.69
CA MET A 95 9.79 -7.88 11.09
C MET A 95 10.51 -8.97 10.26
N GLY A 96 9.84 -9.59 9.28
CA GLY A 96 10.40 -10.48 8.30
C GLY A 96 10.87 -11.86 8.79
N ALA A 97 10.48 -12.27 10.02
CA ALA A 97 10.92 -13.56 10.53
C ALA A 97 10.30 -14.74 9.75
N ALA A 98 9.01 -14.67 9.43
CA ALA A 98 8.33 -15.68 8.63
C ALA A 98 8.85 -15.66 7.19
N THR A 99 9.01 -14.48 6.60
CA THR A 99 9.54 -14.30 5.24
C THR A 99 10.90 -14.95 5.06
N ALA A 100 11.85 -14.67 5.98
CA ALA A 100 13.18 -15.27 5.94
C ALA A 100 13.12 -16.79 6.07
N GLN A 101 12.29 -17.31 6.98
CA GLN A 101 12.12 -18.76 7.17
C GLN A 101 11.51 -19.43 5.94
N ILE A 102 10.52 -18.81 5.29
CA ILE A 102 9.93 -19.33 4.06
C ILE A 102 10.93 -19.32 2.93
N ALA A 103 11.67 -18.23 2.74
CA ALA A 103 12.69 -18.13 1.70
C ALA A 103 13.82 -19.15 1.88
N ALA A 104 14.27 -19.36 3.11
CA ALA A 104 15.27 -20.39 3.43
C ALA A 104 14.77 -21.82 3.14
N ALA A 105 13.50 -22.11 3.44
CA ALA A 105 12.90 -23.42 3.22
C ALA A 105 12.55 -23.71 1.75
N GLN A 106 12.52 -22.69 0.90
CA GLN A 106 12.13 -22.81 -0.51
C GLN A 106 13.15 -22.16 -1.45
N PRO A 107 14.40 -22.69 -1.52
CA PRO A 107 15.47 -22.11 -2.34
C PRO A 107 15.19 -22.15 -3.86
N GLN A 108 14.23 -22.94 -4.29
CA GLN A 108 13.79 -23.06 -5.70
C GLN A 108 12.90 -21.87 -6.13
N HIS A 109 12.40 -21.04 -5.21
CA HIS A 109 11.63 -19.83 -5.50
C HIS A 109 12.44 -18.58 -5.20
N ASP A 110 12.09 -17.48 -5.87
CA ASP A 110 12.54 -16.16 -5.53
C ASP A 110 11.45 -15.41 -4.78
N PHE A 111 11.84 -14.59 -3.81
CA PHE A 111 10.91 -13.87 -2.93
C PHE A 111 11.14 -12.36 -2.99
N LEU A 112 10.07 -11.59 -3.14
CA LEU A 112 10.07 -10.14 -3.02
C LEU A 112 9.19 -9.72 -1.84
N GLY A 113 9.82 -9.27 -0.76
CA GLY A 113 9.12 -8.69 0.37
C GLY A 113 8.81 -7.22 0.15
N ILE A 114 7.57 -6.80 0.41
CA ILE A 114 7.16 -5.40 0.34
C ILE A 114 6.77 -4.91 1.73
N GLU A 115 7.37 -3.81 2.19
CA GLU A 115 7.09 -3.24 3.50
C GLU A 115 7.30 -1.71 3.47
N VAL A 116 6.49 -0.97 4.23
CA VAL A 116 6.59 0.50 4.33
C VAL A 116 7.44 0.97 5.51
N HIS A 117 7.54 0.14 6.55
CA HIS A 117 8.20 0.48 7.79
C HIS A 117 9.69 0.17 7.77
N ALA A 118 10.53 1.19 7.94
CA ALA A 118 11.98 1.05 7.93
C ALA A 118 12.51 0.04 8.98
N ALA A 119 11.85 -0.08 10.14
CA ALA A 119 12.23 -1.04 11.17
C ALA A 119 12.11 -2.49 10.69
N GLY A 120 11.02 -2.82 10.01
CA GLY A 120 10.82 -4.14 9.40
C GLY A 120 11.85 -4.42 8.31
N VAL A 121 12.06 -3.45 7.41
CA VAL A 121 13.08 -3.57 6.35
C VAL A 121 14.47 -3.82 6.93
N GLY A 122 14.88 -3.03 7.94
CA GLY A 122 16.18 -3.23 8.60
C GLY A 122 16.31 -4.59 9.29
N ALA A 123 15.22 -5.10 9.90
CA ALA A 123 15.21 -6.41 10.53
C ALA A 123 15.30 -7.55 9.51
N LEU A 124 14.61 -7.44 8.37
CA LEU A 124 14.69 -8.46 7.32
C LEU A 124 16.05 -8.44 6.63
N LEU A 125 16.65 -7.28 6.40
CA LEU A 125 18.01 -7.16 5.86
C LEU A 125 19.05 -7.91 6.73
N GLN A 126 18.95 -7.79 8.06
CA GLN A 126 19.82 -8.56 8.96
C GLN A 126 19.65 -10.07 8.78
N ARG A 127 18.40 -10.56 8.69
CA ARG A 127 18.11 -11.99 8.50
C ARG A 127 18.60 -12.51 7.15
N ILE A 128 18.49 -11.70 6.10
CA ILE A 128 19.00 -12.06 4.76
C ILE A 128 20.52 -12.28 4.82
N ASP A 129 21.22 -11.38 5.49
CA ASP A 129 22.68 -11.46 5.62
C ASP A 129 23.11 -12.61 6.53
N GLU A 130 22.52 -12.71 7.74
CA GLU A 130 22.80 -13.76 8.71
C GLU A 130 22.57 -15.19 8.17
N GLN A 131 21.56 -15.37 7.30
CA GLN A 131 21.19 -16.65 6.74
C GLN A 131 21.66 -16.85 5.29
N ALA A 132 22.42 -15.89 4.75
CA ALA A 132 22.92 -15.89 3.37
C ALA A 132 21.82 -16.14 2.31
N LEU A 133 20.64 -15.51 2.46
CA LEU A 133 19.49 -15.72 1.58
C LEU A 133 19.70 -15.02 0.22
N GLY A 134 20.14 -15.77 -0.78
CA GLY A 134 20.34 -15.26 -2.14
C GLY A 134 19.04 -15.00 -2.91
N ASN A 135 17.96 -15.66 -2.52
CA ASN A 135 16.66 -15.68 -3.18
C ASN A 135 15.63 -14.68 -2.60
N LEU A 136 16.03 -13.71 -1.78
CA LEU A 136 15.14 -12.75 -1.18
C LEU A 136 15.59 -11.31 -1.44
N ARG A 137 14.67 -10.47 -1.92
CA ARG A 137 14.85 -9.02 -2.12
C ARG A 137 13.70 -8.27 -1.45
N ILE A 138 13.89 -6.97 -1.26
CA ILE A 138 12.93 -6.11 -0.55
C ILE A 138 12.62 -4.89 -1.42
N VAL A 139 11.38 -4.43 -1.39
CA VAL A 139 10.98 -3.09 -1.83
C VAL A 139 10.34 -2.37 -0.64
N ARG A 140 10.85 -1.19 -0.30
CA ARG A 140 10.27 -0.34 0.73
C ARG A 140 9.34 0.69 0.11
N HIS A 141 8.10 0.29 -0.15
CA HIS A 141 7.10 1.16 -0.78
C HIS A 141 5.67 0.68 -0.49
N ASP A 142 4.66 1.44 -0.95
CA ASP A 142 3.26 1.03 -0.92
C ASP A 142 3.05 -0.20 -1.81
N ALA A 143 2.49 -1.27 -1.24
CA ALA A 143 2.33 -2.54 -1.96
C ALA A 143 1.39 -2.44 -3.16
N VAL A 144 0.37 -1.57 -3.11
CA VAL A 144 -0.54 -1.36 -4.25
C VAL A 144 0.21 -0.75 -5.42
N GLU A 145 1.08 0.23 -5.14
CA GLU A 145 1.90 0.88 -6.17
C GLU A 145 2.96 -0.10 -6.73
N VAL A 146 3.65 -0.86 -5.86
CA VAL A 146 4.61 -1.90 -6.29
C VAL A 146 3.95 -2.94 -7.18
N LEU A 147 2.82 -3.49 -6.75
CA LEU A 147 2.10 -4.51 -7.54
C LEU A 147 1.59 -3.96 -8.87
N ARG A 148 1.19 -2.69 -8.92
CA ARG A 148 0.69 -2.07 -10.13
C ARG A 148 1.79 -1.77 -11.15
N GLU A 149 2.91 -1.22 -10.68
CA GLU A 149 3.94 -0.65 -11.54
C GLU A 149 5.16 -1.58 -11.73
N MET A 150 5.59 -2.27 -10.66
CA MET A 150 6.83 -3.07 -10.68
C MET A 150 6.61 -4.55 -11.01
N ILE A 151 5.38 -5.03 -10.98
CA ILE A 151 5.08 -6.45 -11.24
C ILE A 151 4.35 -6.59 -12.56
N ALA A 152 4.90 -7.34 -13.49
CA ALA A 152 4.27 -7.60 -14.78
C ALA A 152 2.99 -8.45 -14.62
N PRO A 153 1.99 -8.32 -15.50
CA PRO A 153 0.84 -9.21 -15.51
C PRO A 153 1.24 -10.68 -15.64
N ALA A 154 0.51 -11.56 -14.94
CA ALA A 154 0.69 -13.02 -14.98
C ALA A 154 2.13 -13.51 -14.72
N SER A 155 2.90 -12.80 -13.89
CA SER A 155 4.31 -13.11 -13.62
C SER A 155 4.58 -13.74 -12.25
N LEU A 156 3.63 -13.69 -11.31
CA LEU A 156 3.82 -14.21 -9.97
C LEU A 156 3.38 -15.67 -9.85
N ALA A 157 4.20 -16.48 -9.19
CA ALA A 157 3.89 -17.86 -8.79
C ALA A 157 3.04 -17.91 -7.50
N GLY A 158 3.09 -16.86 -6.69
CA GLY A 158 2.30 -16.76 -5.47
C GLY A 158 2.34 -15.37 -4.84
N VAL A 159 1.34 -15.10 -4.02
CA VAL A 159 1.29 -13.89 -3.16
C VAL A 159 0.93 -14.29 -1.75
N HIS A 160 1.66 -13.74 -0.78
CA HIS A 160 1.41 -13.87 0.65
C HIS A 160 0.92 -12.55 1.23
N VAL A 161 -0.17 -12.59 2.01
CA VAL A 161 -0.68 -11.46 2.80
C VAL A 161 -1.00 -11.97 4.20
N TYR A 162 -0.04 -11.88 5.11
CA TYR A 162 -0.18 -12.45 6.44
C TYR A 162 -0.42 -11.37 7.48
N PHE A 163 -1.49 -11.54 8.26
CA PHE A 163 -1.87 -10.69 9.39
C PHE A 163 -1.89 -9.19 9.07
N PRO A 164 -2.54 -8.76 7.95
CA PRO A 164 -2.67 -7.36 7.65
C PRO A 164 -3.52 -6.66 8.71
N ASP A 165 -3.31 -5.36 8.91
CA ASP A 165 -4.03 -4.55 9.91
C ASP A 165 -5.55 -4.78 9.82
N PRO A 166 -6.22 -5.26 10.89
CA PRO A 166 -7.64 -5.64 10.85
C PRO A 166 -8.58 -4.45 10.89
N TRP A 167 -8.11 -3.25 11.29
CA TRP A 167 -8.90 -2.04 11.41
C TRP A 167 -10.25 -2.30 12.10
N PRO A 168 -10.30 -2.59 13.42
CA PRO A 168 -11.48 -3.11 14.10
C PRO A 168 -12.71 -2.19 14.03
N LYS A 169 -12.51 -0.85 14.00
CA LYS A 169 -13.61 0.13 13.97
C LYS A 169 -14.24 0.18 12.59
N THR A 170 -15.56 0.04 12.48
CA THR A 170 -16.33 0.03 11.21
C THR A 170 -15.97 1.18 10.27
N ARG A 171 -15.84 2.42 10.81
CA ARG A 171 -15.43 3.60 10.01
C ARG A 171 -14.05 3.45 9.34
N HIS A 172 -13.23 2.49 9.79
CA HIS A 172 -11.89 2.20 9.26
C HIS A 172 -11.85 0.98 8.34
N HIS A 173 -12.92 0.22 8.16
CA HIS A 173 -12.93 -0.97 7.30
C HIS A 173 -12.51 -0.68 5.86
N LYS A 174 -12.78 0.55 5.36
CA LYS A 174 -12.27 1.02 4.05
C LYS A 174 -10.73 1.08 3.95
N ARG A 175 -10.01 0.94 5.07
CA ARG A 175 -8.54 0.88 5.13
C ARG A 175 -8.00 -0.54 5.09
N ARG A 176 -8.84 -1.54 5.27
CA ARG A 176 -8.42 -2.95 5.15
C ARG A 176 -7.83 -3.18 3.78
N LEU A 177 -6.71 -3.89 3.73
CA LEU A 177 -5.97 -4.11 2.48
C LEU A 177 -6.77 -4.99 1.50
N ILE A 178 -7.37 -6.08 2.00
CA ILE A 178 -8.16 -6.99 1.17
C ILE A 178 -9.51 -6.34 0.86
N GLN A 179 -9.56 -5.66 -0.27
CA GLN A 179 -10.71 -5.00 -0.88
C GLN A 179 -10.85 -5.47 -2.33
N PRO A 180 -12.01 -5.34 -2.98
CA PRO A 180 -12.24 -5.81 -4.35
C PRO A 180 -11.19 -5.32 -5.35
N ASP A 181 -10.86 -4.01 -5.36
CA ASP A 181 -9.88 -3.44 -6.29
C ASP A 181 -8.47 -4.02 -6.10
N PHE A 182 -8.07 -4.27 -4.84
CA PHE A 182 -6.77 -4.87 -4.55
C PHE A 182 -6.72 -6.34 -4.95
N VAL A 183 -7.77 -7.11 -4.69
CA VAL A 183 -7.87 -8.52 -5.08
C VAL A 183 -7.90 -8.64 -6.61
N ALA A 184 -8.65 -7.77 -7.29
CA ALA A 184 -8.65 -7.69 -8.75
C ALA A 184 -7.23 -7.41 -9.31
N LEU A 185 -6.49 -6.48 -8.70
CA LEU A 185 -5.10 -6.22 -9.06
C LEU A 185 -4.23 -7.48 -8.87
N LEU A 186 -4.30 -8.13 -7.70
CA LEU A 186 -3.55 -9.37 -7.43
C LEU A 186 -3.85 -10.46 -8.46
N ALA A 187 -5.12 -10.66 -8.79
CA ALA A 187 -5.54 -11.65 -9.80
C ALA A 187 -4.94 -11.38 -11.19
N THR A 188 -4.66 -10.11 -11.55
CA THR A 188 -3.96 -9.79 -12.80
C THR A 188 -2.46 -10.09 -12.76
N ARG A 189 -1.84 -10.09 -11.58
CA ARG A 189 -0.39 -10.30 -11.41
C ARG A 189 -0.02 -11.78 -11.25
N LEU A 190 -0.93 -12.58 -10.73
CA LEU A 190 -0.77 -14.02 -10.60
C LEU A 190 -0.79 -14.71 -11.97
N ALA A 191 0.16 -15.60 -12.21
CA ALA A 191 0.15 -16.51 -13.35
C ALA A 191 -1.03 -17.51 -13.23
N PRO A 192 -1.53 -18.07 -14.34
CA PRO A 192 -2.50 -19.17 -14.28
C PRO A 192 -1.99 -20.31 -13.38
N GLY A 193 -2.84 -20.80 -12.46
CA GLY A 193 -2.48 -21.82 -11.47
C GLY A 193 -1.68 -21.35 -10.27
N ALA A 194 -1.17 -20.12 -10.27
CA ALA A 194 -0.51 -19.49 -9.11
C ALA A 194 -1.48 -19.29 -7.95
N TYR A 195 -0.96 -19.04 -6.76
CA TYR A 195 -1.78 -18.96 -5.56
C TYR A 195 -1.74 -17.60 -4.86
N LEU A 196 -2.85 -17.26 -4.20
CA LEU A 196 -2.95 -16.19 -3.20
C LEU A 196 -3.20 -16.82 -1.85
N HIS A 197 -2.35 -16.52 -0.87
CA HIS A 197 -2.50 -16.99 0.49
C HIS A 197 -2.61 -15.82 1.46
N CYS A 198 -3.77 -15.68 2.09
CA CYS A 198 -4.04 -14.71 3.14
C CYS A 198 -4.18 -15.43 4.48
N ALA A 199 -3.75 -14.80 5.58
CA ALA A 199 -3.98 -15.26 6.93
C ALA A 199 -4.32 -14.09 7.85
N THR A 200 -5.24 -14.30 8.81
CA THR A 200 -5.57 -13.31 9.83
C THR A 200 -6.02 -14.00 11.12
N ASP A 201 -5.81 -13.35 12.26
CA ASP A 201 -6.28 -13.74 13.59
C ASP A 201 -7.52 -12.95 14.03
N TRP A 202 -8.11 -12.14 13.14
CA TRP A 202 -9.28 -11.33 13.39
C TRP A 202 -10.48 -11.84 12.61
N GLN A 203 -11.40 -12.58 13.28
CA GLN A 203 -12.53 -13.25 12.62
C GLN A 203 -13.39 -12.33 11.74
N PRO A 204 -13.81 -11.11 12.15
CA PRO A 204 -14.60 -10.25 11.26
C PRO A 204 -13.85 -9.80 10.01
N TYR A 205 -12.51 -9.87 10.02
CA TYR A 205 -11.71 -9.61 8.82
C TYR A 205 -11.57 -10.87 7.97
N ALA A 206 -11.42 -12.03 8.58
CA ALA A 206 -11.43 -13.31 7.87
C ALA A 206 -12.72 -13.49 7.05
N GLU A 207 -13.87 -13.20 7.66
CA GLU A 207 -15.18 -13.23 6.98
C GLU A 207 -15.27 -12.23 5.82
N GLN A 208 -14.72 -11.02 5.99
CA GLN A 208 -14.64 -10.06 4.89
C GLN A 208 -13.70 -10.53 3.78
N MET A 209 -12.51 -11.06 4.14
CA MET A 209 -11.56 -11.60 3.17
C MET A 209 -12.21 -12.69 2.34
N LEU A 210 -12.89 -13.66 2.99
CA LEU A 210 -13.57 -14.75 2.32
C LEU A 210 -14.58 -14.22 1.28
N ARG A 211 -15.48 -13.30 1.69
CA ARG A 211 -16.46 -12.72 0.77
C ARG A 211 -15.82 -11.98 -0.41
N VAL A 212 -14.74 -11.24 -0.17
CA VAL A 212 -14.09 -10.45 -1.23
C VAL A 212 -13.31 -11.35 -2.19
N LEU A 213 -12.66 -12.39 -1.68
CA LEU A 213 -11.90 -13.34 -2.48
C LEU A 213 -12.81 -14.26 -3.29
N ASP A 214 -13.93 -14.74 -2.72
CA ASP A 214 -14.94 -15.55 -3.43
C ASP A 214 -15.65 -14.76 -4.54
N ALA A 215 -15.75 -13.44 -4.39
CA ALA A 215 -16.34 -12.56 -5.40
C ALA A 215 -15.44 -12.28 -6.61
N GLU A 216 -14.14 -12.60 -6.55
CA GLU A 216 -13.22 -12.41 -7.68
C GLU A 216 -13.26 -13.61 -8.63
N PRO A 217 -13.82 -13.47 -9.85
CA PRO A 217 -14.11 -14.62 -10.72
C PRO A 217 -12.85 -15.32 -11.24
N ARG A 218 -11.69 -14.68 -11.19
CA ARG A 218 -10.41 -15.27 -11.61
C ARG A 218 -9.76 -16.12 -10.52
N LEU A 219 -10.30 -16.13 -9.29
CA LEU A 219 -9.77 -16.89 -8.16
C LEU A 219 -10.71 -18.03 -7.80
N ALA A 220 -10.17 -19.19 -7.50
CA ALA A 220 -10.91 -20.33 -6.96
C ALA A 220 -10.42 -20.64 -5.55
N ASN A 221 -11.35 -20.72 -4.59
CA ASN A 221 -11.04 -21.19 -3.24
C ASN A 221 -10.58 -22.64 -3.28
N THR A 222 -9.52 -22.98 -2.56
CA THR A 222 -9.01 -24.36 -2.51
C THR A 222 -9.67 -25.21 -1.42
N ALA A 223 -10.57 -24.61 -0.62
CA ALA A 223 -11.32 -25.25 0.45
C ALA A 223 -12.78 -24.76 0.47
N SER A 224 -13.64 -25.43 1.20
CA SER A 224 -15.02 -24.97 1.46
C SER A 224 -15.01 -23.91 2.58
N GLY A 225 -14.44 -22.72 2.31
CA GLY A 225 -14.25 -21.64 3.28
C GLY A 225 -12.79 -21.43 3.64
N TYR A 226 -12.41 -21.69 4.89
CA TYR A 226 -11.03 -21.51 5.34
C TYR A 226 -10.19 -22.76 5.10
N ALA A 227 -8.96 -22.56 4.66
CA ALA A 227 -8.02 -23.65 4.45
C ALA A 227 -7.32 -24.07 5.77
N ALA A 228 -6.84 -25.30 5.85
CA ALA A 228 -5.85 -25.65 6.84
C ALA A 228 -4.57 -24.83 6.62
N ARG A 229 -3.85 -24.51 7.70
CA ARG A 229 -2.57 -23.80 7.58
C ARG A 229 -1.61 -24.58 6.68
N PRO A 230 -1.18 -24.02 5.52
CA PRO A 230 -0.24 -24.68 4.64
C PRO A 230 1.12 -24.92 5.31
N PRO A 231 1.83 -26.02 4.98
CA PRO A 231 3.09 -26.39 5.65
C PRO A 231 4.20 -25.37 5.45
N TRP A 232 4.17 -24.57 4.38
CA TRP A 232 5.16 -23.52 4.15
C TRP A 232 4.95 -22.27 5.01
N ARG A 233 3.73 -22.02 5.58
CA ARG A 233 3.50 -20.90 6.49
C ARG A 233 3.93 -21.28 7.89
N PRO A 234 5.05 -20.74 8.41
CA PRO A 234 5.53 -21.09 9.74
C PRO A 234 4.57 -20.57 10.82
N LEU A 235 4.50 -21.27 11.92
CA LEU A 235 3.82 -20.81 13.12
C LEU A 235 4.67 -19.68 13.74
N THR A 236 4.18 -18.45 13.69
CA THR A 236 4.89 -17.33 14.30
C THR A 236 4.75 -17.36 15.82
N LYS A 237 5.70 -16.77 16.56
CA LYS A 237 5.63 -16.66 18.03
C LYS A 237 4.35 -15.93 18.49
N PHE A 238 3.92 -14.94 17.71
CA PHE A 238 2.70 -14.18 17.99
C PHE A 238 1.46 -15.07 17.83
N GLU A 239 1.37 -15.81 16.74
CA GLU A 239 0.29 -16.76 16.45
C GLU A 239 0.24 -17.89 17.52
N ALA A 240 1.38 -18.50 17.85
CA ALA A 240 1.46 -19.52 18.88
C ALA A 240 0.93 -19.03 20.23
N ARG A 241 1.25 -17.78 20.60
CA ARG A 241 0.72 -17.16 21.82
C ARG A 241 -0.78 -16.92 21.72
N GLY A 242 -1.27 -16.44 20.59
CA GLY A 242 -2.69 -16.23 20.34
C GLY A 242 -3.49 -17.53 20.45
N LEU A 243 -3.02 -18.58 19.81
CA LEU A 243 -3.63 -19.94 19.88
C LEU A 243 -3.65 -20.47 21.31
N ALA A 244 -2.58 -20.28 22.08
CA ALA A 244 -2.55 -20.66 23.51
C ALA A 244 -3.57 -19.89 24.37
N LEU A 245 -4.03 -18.73 23.91
CA LEU A 245 -5.09 -17.92 24.54
C LEU A 245 -6.48 -18.20 23.94
N GLY A 246 -6.63 -19.24 23.09
CA GLY A 246 -7.89 -19.61 22.45
C GLY A 246 -8.28 -18.73 21.25
N HIS A 247 -7.38 -17.91 20.74
CA HIS A 247 -7.64 -17.13 19.52
C HIS A 247 -7.57 -18.03 18.30
N GLY A 248 -8.52 -17.86 17.36
CA GLY A 248 -8.49 -18.53 16.06
C GLY A 248 -7.50 -17.85 15.10
N VAL A 249 -7.04 -18.62 14.13
CA VAL A 249 -6.35 -18.10 12.94
C VAL A 249 -7.04 -18.70 11.72
N TRP A 250 -7.31 -17.87 10.75
CA TRP A 250 -8.00 -18.24 9.51
C TRP A 250 -7.05 -18.08 8.34
N ASP A 251 -6.75 -19.18 7.67
CA ASP A 251 -6.02 -19.23 6.42
C ASP A 251 -7.00 -19.27 5.25
N LEU A 252 -6.74 -18.47 4.22
CA LEU A 252 -7.51 -18.39 2.98
C LEU A 252 -6.55 -18.64 1.81
N LEU A 253 -6.72 -19.76 1.13
CA LEU A 253 -5.86 -20.15 0.02
C LEU A 253 -6.67 -20.25 -1.26
N TYR A 254 -6.29 -19.44 -2.24
CA TYR A 254 -6.96 -19.36 -3.55
C TYR A 254 -5.98 -19.68 -4.67
N ARG A 255 -6.48 -20.22 -5.77
CA ARG A 255 -5.74 -20.44 -7.00
C ARG A 255 -6.25 -19.54 -8.12
N ARG A 256 -5.33 -18.97 -8.88
CA ARG A 256 -5.66 -18.24 -10.11
C ARG A 256 -6.15 -19.27 -11.16
N GLN A 257 -7.39 -19.12 -11.61
CA GLN A 257 -7.95 -19.98 -12.65
C GLN A 257 -7.23 -19.75 -13.99
N ALA A 258 -7.11 -20.81 -14.78
CA ALA A 258 -6.74 -20.67 -16.16
C ALA A 258 -7.91 -19.96 -16.87
N GLY A 259 -7.68 -18.76 -17.35
CA GLY A 259 -8.66 -17.97 -18.13
C GLY A 259 -8.66 -18.40 -19.56
#